data_88637aff7cb76d13956bfff557bd44ca
#
_entry.id   88637aff7cb76d13956bfff557bd44ca
#
_cell.length_a   1.000
_cell.length_b   1.000
_cell.length_c   1.000
_cell.angle_alpha   90.00
_cell.angle_beta   90.00
_cell.angle_gamma   90.00
#
_symmetry.space_group_name_H-M   'P 1'
#
loop_
_entity.id
_entity.type
_entity.pdbx_description
1 polymer ?
#
loop_
_entity_poly.entity_id
_entity_poly.type
_entity_poly.pdbx_seq_one_letter_code
_entity_poly.pdbx_strand_id
1 'polypeptide(L)'
;MSLSITRENFDEWMMSVYAPAAFIPVRGEGSRLWDQQGKEYIDFAGGIAVNALGHAHPALRQALNDQAAKFWHTGNGFTNEPALRLAKKLIDATFAEKVFFCNSGAEANEAALKLARKYAHDKFGTHKSGIVAFKNAFHGRTLFTVSAGGQPSYSQDFAPLPPDIRHGIYNDLQSASELINDTTCAVIVEPMQGEGGVLPAQKAFLQGLRELCDRHNAVLIFDEVQTGVGRTGELYAYMHYGVTPDVLSTAKALGGGFPIGATLTTDKFASVMTVGTHGTTYGGNPLATAVAGQVLDIINTPEVLKGVKQRHEWFVERLNAINSKTGLFKEIRGLGLLIGCELTAEFAGKAKLISQEAAKVGVMVLIAGANVVRFAPALIVSEEEVQTGLDRFALACEKVKSGVSS
;
A
#
# COMPACT_ATOMS: atom_id res chain seq x y z
N MET A 1 37.79 10.48 11.27
CA MET A 1 36.84 9.97 12.28
C MET A 1 35.48 9.83 11.60
N SER A 2 34.84 8.67 11.69
CA SER A 2 33.48 8.51 11.15
C SER A 2 32.52 9.31 12.05
N LEU A 3 31.59 10.03 11.43
CA LEU A 3 30.55 10.77 12.14
C LEU A 3 29.66 9.79 12.92
N SER A 4 29.50 10.02 14.21
CA SER A 4 28.57 9.25 15.03
C SER A 4 27.14 9.72 14.77
N ILE A 5 26.28 8.83 14.32
CA ILE A 5 24.88 9.14 14.01
C ILE A 5 24.00 8.77 15.20
N THR A 6 23.14 9.71 15.61
CA THR A 6 22.18 9.55 16.70
C THR A 6 20.77 9.89 16.23
N ARG A 7 19.74 9.56 17.02
CA ARG A 7 18.35 9.87 16.72
C ARG A 7 18.10 11.39 16.64
N GLU A 8 18.79 12.18 17.42
CA GLU A 8 18.69 13.64 17.45
C GLU A 8 19.11 14.28 16.12
N ASN A 9 20.01 13.65 15.37
CA ASN A 9 20.41 14.16 14.06
C ASN A 9 19.28 14.21 13.04
N PHE A 10 18.22 13.41 13.23
CA PHE A 10 17.02 13.56 12.41
C PHE A 10 16.39 14.95 12.61
N ASP A 11 16.25 15.38 13.84
CA ASP A 11 15.60 16.65 14.15
C ASP A 11 16.48 17.85 13.73
N GLU A 12 17.80 17.67 13.70
CA GLU A 12 18.74 18.69 13.25
C GLU A 12 18.82 18.80 11.71
N TRP A 13 18.74 17.69 10.98
CA TRP A 13 19.11 17.65 9.56
C TRP A 13 17.94 17.39 8.62
N MET A 14 16.84 16.84 9.08
CA MET A 14 15.71 16.46 8.24
C MET A 14 14.53 17.42 8.40
N MET A 15 13.77 17.62 7.33
CA MET A 15 12.48 18.32 7.44
C MET A 15 11.56 17.56 8.40
N SER A 16 10.94 18.26 9.34
CA SER A 16 10.14 17.68 10.42
C SER A 16 8.75 17.19 9.97
N VAL A 17 8.68 16.49 8.83
CA VAL A 17 7.42 15.91 8.30
C VAL A 17 7.11 14.54 8.88
N TYR A 18 8.04 13.94 9.61
CA TYR A 18 7.90 12.66 10.28
C TYR A 18 8.29 12.76 11.75
N ALA A 19 7.74 11.88 12.57
CA ALA A 19 8.12 11.66 13.95
C ALA A 19 8.64 10.22 14.11
N PRO A 20 9.91 9.95 13.76
CA PRO A 20 10.47 8.60 13.82
C PRO A 20 10.50 8.06 15.25
N ALA A 21 10.53 6.72 15.38
CA ALA A 21 10.72 6.06 16.66
C ALA A 21 12.05 6.48 17.34
N ALA A 22 12.15 6.20 18.63
CA ALA A 22 13.32 6.57 19.44
C ALA A 22 14.59 5.73 19.11
N PHE A 23 14.48 4.71 18.31
CA PHE A 23 15.59 3.83 17.93
C PHE A 23 15.86 3.89 16.42
N ILE A 24 17.11 3.56 16.03
CA ILE A 24 17.53 3.51 14.62
C ILE A 24 17.85 2.06 14.26
N PRO A 25 17.05 1.41 13.40
CA PRO A 25 17.39 0.10 12.83
C PRO A 25 18.66 0.21 11.97
N VAL A 26 19.53 -0.79 12.07
CA VAL A 26 20.80 -0.84 11.31
C VAL A 26 21.00 -2.13 10.54
N ARG A 27 20.23 -3.19 10.86
CA ARG A 27 20.29 -4.49 10.18
C ARG A 27 18.93 -5.16 10.20
N GLY A 28 18.62 -5.88 9.13
CA GLY A 28 17.40 -6.68 9.03
C GLY A 28 17.65 -8.01 8.34
N GLU A 29 16.90 -9.03 8.73
CA GLU A 29 16.90 -10.36 8.13
C GLU A 29 15.52 -11.00 8.34
N GLY A 30 14.84 -11.36 7.26
CA GLY A 30 13.47 -11.84 7.35
C GLY A 30 12.54 -10.85 8.03
N SER A 31 11.81 -11.28 9.05
CA SER A 31 10.92 -10.43 9.83
C SER A 31 11.58 -9.82 11.08
N ARG A 32 12.91 -9.79 11.14
CA ARG A 32 13.66 -9.27 12.28
C ARG A 32 14.48 -8.06 11.91
N LEU A 33 14.53 -7.10 12.81
CA LEU A 33 15.39 -5.91 12.73
C LEU A 33 16.21 -5.78 14.00
N TRP A 34 17.41 -5.21 13.90
CA TRP A 34 18.25 -4.85 15.03
C TRP A 34 18.61 -3.38 14.98
N ASP A 35 18.52 -2.71 16.11
CA ASP A 35 18.88 -1.29 16.23
C ASP A 35 20.37 -1.10 16.51
N GLN A 36 20.78 0.17 16.66
CA GLN A 36 22.17 0.54 16.94
C GLN A 36 22.71 -0.06 18.26
N GLN A 37 21.84 -0.38 19.22
CA GLN A 37 22.21 -0.99 20.50
C GLN A 37 22.16 -2.52 20.45
N GLY A 38 21.83 -3.10 19.30
CA GLY A 38 21.74 -4.55 19.13
C GLY A 38 20.41 -5.14 19.63
N LYS A 39 19.44 -4.32 19.98
CA LYS A 39 18.10 -4.80 20.35
C LYS A 39 17.37 -5.34 19.14
N GLU A 40 16.78 -6.52 19.29
CA GLU A 40 15.97 -7.18 18.26
C GLU A 40 14.51 -6.75 18.31
N TYR A 41 13.94 -6.58 17.13
CA TYR A 41 12.51 -6.32 16.92
C TYR A 41 11.93 -7.34 15.95
N ILE A 42 10.74 -7.85 16.24
CA ILE A 42 9.91 -8.52 15.22
C ILE A 42 9.16 -7.45 14.45
N ASP A 43 9.30 -7.45 13.13
CA ASP A 43 8.72 -6.43 12.25
C ASP A 43 7.37 -6.88 11.69
N PHE A 44 6.27 -6.40 12.28
CA PHE A 44 4.92 -6.52 11.73
C PHE A 44 4.43 -5.24 11.06
N ALA A 45 5.33 -4.26 10.88
CA ALA A 45 5.06 -3.03 10.15
C ALA A 45 5.41 -3.14 8.65
N GLY A 46 6.45 -3.91 8.34
CA GLY A 46 6.87 -4.21 6.97
C GLY A 46 7.20 -2.99 6.12
N GLY A 47 7.66 -1.87 6.73
CA GLY A 47 7.90 -0.63 5.98
C GLY A 47 6.63 -0.03 5.39
N ILE A 48 5.48 -0.20 6.05
CA ILE A 48 4.13 0.13 5.59
C ILE A 48 3.71 -0.81 4.44
N ALA A 49 3.65 -2.10 4.73
CA ALA A 49 3.24 -3.16 3.80
C ALA A 49 4.12 -3.27 2.53
N VAL A 50 5.39 -2.92 2.62
CA VAL A 50 6.34 -2.94 1.50
C VAL A 50 7.17 -4.23 1.49
N ASN A 51 7.71 -4.63 2.64
CA ASN A 51 8.67 -5.74 2.75
C ASN A 51 7.97 -7.10 2.70
N ALA A 52 7.37 -7.42 1.57
CA ALA A 52 6.58 -8.63 1.39
C ALA A 52 7.38 -9.93 1.61
N LEU A 53 8.68 -9.92 1.32
CA LEU A 53 9.59 -11.06 1.49
C LEU A 53 10.56 -10.86 2.68
N GLY A 54 10.26 -9.92 3.56
CA GLY A 54 11.13 -9.58 4.68
C GLY A 54 12.33 -8.73 4.27
N HIS A 55 13.22 -8.52 5.24
CA HIS A 55 14.42 -7.72 5.04
C HIS A 55 15.53 -8.55 4.39
N ALA A 56 16.26 -7.93 3.47
CA ALA A 56 17.46 -8.48 2.82
C ALA A 56 17.28 -9.90 2.26
N HIS A 57 16.11 -10.18 1.65
CA HIS A 57 15.82 -11.50 1.07
C HIS A 57 16.92 -11.90 0.08
N PRO A 58 17.52 -13.10 0.20
CA PRO A 58 18.67 -13.51 -0.62
C PRO A 58 18.43 -13.44 -2.13
N ALA A 59 17.24 -13.84 -2.59
CA ALA A 59 16.92 -13.83 -4.01
C ALA A 59 16.78 -12.39 -4.56
N LEU A 60 16.24 -11.46 -3.77
CA LEU A 60 16.13 -10.04 -4.16
C LEU A 60 17.52 -9.37 -4.18
N ARG A 61 18.36 -9.68 -3.19
CA ARG A 61 19.75 -9.20 -3.16
C ARG A 61 20.53 -9.70 -4.39
N GLN A 62 20.36 -10.95 -4.74
CA GLN A 62 21.05 -11.54 -5.90
C GLN A 62 20.59 -10.86 -7.20
N ALA A 63 19.28 -10.67 -7.40
CA ALA A 63 18.74 -9.99 -8.57
C ALA A 63 19.28 -8.55 -8.68
N LEU A 64 19.32 -7.83 -7.56
CA LEU A 64 19.87 -6.48 -7.50
C LEU A 64 21.35 -6.47 -7.84
N ASN A 65 22.15 -7.33 -7.23
CA ASN A 65 23.60 -7.42 -7.44
C ASN A 65 23.95 -7.79 -8.88
N ASP A 66 23.24 -8.74 -9.47
CA ASP A 66 23.46 -9.17 -10.86
C ASP A 66 23.19 -8.03 -11.84
N GLN A 67 22.12 -7.28 -11.64
CA GLN A 67 21.80 -6.13 -12.49
C GLN A 67 22.73 -4.95 -12.22
N ALA A 68 23.08 -4.69 -10.95
CA ALA A 68 23.99 -3.61 -10.57
C ALA A 68 25.41 -3.78 -11.20
N ALA A 69 25.81 -5.01 -11.46
CA ALA A 69 27.07 -5.32 -12.14
C ALA A 69 27.03 -5.03 -13.66
N LYS A 70 25.83 -4.82 -14.24
CA LYS A 70 25.65 -4.56 -15.68
C LYS A 70 25.51 -3.05 -15.95
N PHE A 71 24.36 -2.48 -15.59
CA PHE A 71 24.10 -1.04 -15.67
C PHE A 71 22.86 -0.69 -14.82
N TRP A 72 22.74 0.57 -14.43
CA TRP A 72 21.74 1.05 -13.47
C TRP A 72 20.63 1.86 -14.11
N HIS A 73 20.96 2.68 -15.10
CA HIS A 73 20.02 3.65 -15.66
C HIS A 73 20.44 4.10 -17.05
N THR A 74 19.47 4.21 -17.96
CA THR A 74 19.68 4.73 -19.31
C THR A 74 18.61 5.75 -19.75
N GLY A 75 17.55 5.88 -18.94
CA GLY A 75 16.37 6.69 -19.29
C GLY A 75 15.43 5.98 -20.28
N ASN A 76 14.26 6.56 -20.48
CA ASN A 76 13.20 5.96 -21.30
C ASN A 76 13.30 6.29 -22.80
N GLY A 77 14.36 7.00 -23.21
CA GLY A 77 14.77 7.05 -24.62
C GLY A 77 15.34 5.73 -25.14
N PHE A 78 15.69 4.84 -24.21
CA PHE A 78 16.12 3.47 -24.45
C PHE A 78 15.30 2.55 -23.54
N THR A 79 14.97 1.35 -24.01
CA THR A 79 14.34 0.36 -23.14
C THR A 79 15.39 -0.60 -22.56
N ASN A 80 14.95 -1.48 -21.66
CA ASN A 80 15.82 -2.50 -21.07
C ASN A 80 15.07 -3.82 -20.89
N GLU A 81 15.81 -4.93 -20.89
CA GLU A 81 15.19 -6.24 -20.78
C GLU A 81 14.48 -6.48 -19.45
N PRO A 82 15.03 -6.11 -18.27
CA PRO A 82 14.31 -6.31 -17.00
C PRO A 82 12.92 -5.65 -16.97
N ALA A 83 12.79 -4.43 -17.51
CA ALA A 83 11.51 -3.74 -17.61
C ALA A 83 10.52 -4.49 -18.50
N LEU A 84 10.98 -4.96 -19.67
CA LEU A 84 10.12 -5.72 -20.59
C LEU A 84 9.70 -7.08 -20.00
N ARG A 85 10.59 -7.77 -19.31
CA ARG A 85 10.26 -9.01 -18.61
C ARG A 85 9.22 -8.78 -17.51
N LEU A 86 9.39 -7.75 -16.70
CA LEU A 86 8.44 -7.41 -15.66
C LEU A 86 7.07 -7.04 -16.24
N ALA A 87 7.03 -6.23 -17.30
CA ALA A 87 5.80 -5.88 -17.98
C ALA A 87 5.06 -7.14 -18.45
N LYS A 88 5.79 -8.07 -19.08
CA LYS A 88 5.21 -9.34 -19.56
C LYS A 88 4.67 -10.20 -18.40
N LYS A 89 5.39 -10.29 -17.29
CA LYS A 89 4.94 -11.02 -16.09
C LYS A 89 3.64 -10.43 -15.52
N LEU A 90 3.54 -9.11 -15.45
CA LEU A 90 2.32 -8.44 -14.97
C LEU A 90 1.15 -8.62 -15.93
N ILE A 91 1.38 -8.54 -17.24
CA ILE A 91 0.37 -8.77 -18.27
C ILE A 91 -0.15 -10.21 -18.21
N ASP A 92 0.74 -11.19 -18.12
CA ASP A 92 0.34 -12.60 -18.08
C ASP A 92 -0.41 -12.97 -16.79
N ALA A 93 -0.19 -12.24 -15.69
CA ALA A 93 -0.76 -12.54 -14.39
C ALA A 93 -2.02 -11.73 -14.06
N THR A 94 -2.42 -10.74 -14.88
CA THR A 94 -3.52 -9.82 -14.59
C THR A 94 -4.41 -9.61 -15.83
N PHE A 95 -5.39 -8.71 -15.69
CA PHE A 95 -6.24 -8.27 -16.81
C PHE A 95 -5.51 -7.34 -17.78
N ALA A 96 -4.34 -6.83 -17.41
CA ALA A 96 -3.66 -5.78 -18.15
C ALA A 96 -3.08 -6.24 -19.48
N GLU A 97 -3.01 -5.31 -20.42
CA GLU A 97 -2.37 -5.46 -21.73
C GLU A 97 -1.21 -4.48 -21.92
N LYS A 98 -1.18 -3.42 -21.10
CA LYS A 98 -0.12 -2.37 -21.09
C LYS A 98 0.25 -1.98 -19.68
N VAL A 99 1.52 -1.63 -19.50
CA VAL A 99 2.10 -1.24 -18.21
C VAL A 99 2.92 0.05 -18.39
N PHE A 100 2.74 0.98 -17.45
CA PHE A 100 3.62 2.14 -17.27
C PHE A 100 4.33 2.00 -15.94
N PHE A 101 5.68 2.08 -15.93
CA PHE A 101 6.47 2.03 -14.71
C PHE A 101 6.81 3.42 -14.18
N CYS A 102 6.80 3.55 -12.87
CA CYS A 102 7.21 4.74 -12.13
C CYS A 102 7.93 4.32 -10.83
N ASN A 103 8.05 5.20 -9.84
CA ASN A 103 8.90 4.96 -8.68
C ASN A 103 8.15 4.88 -7.35
N SER A 104 6.86 5.16 -7.36
CA SER A 104 6.02 5.23 -6.15
C SER A 104 4.55 4.98 -6.47
N GLY A 105 3.77 4.70 -5.42
CA GLY A 105 2.31 4.60 -5.53
C GLY A 105 1.65 5.93 -5.92
N ALA A 106 2.17 7.05 -5.42
CA ALA A 106 1.67 8.36 -5.80
C ALA A 106 1.82 8.62 -7.30
N GLU A 107 2.99 8.31 -7.89
CA GLU A 107 3.22 8.42 -9.33
C GLU A 107 2.34 7.46 -10.14
N ALA A 108 2.12 6.24 -9.64
CA ALA A 108 1.22 5.30 -10.29
C ALA A 108 -0.22 5.82 -10.33
N ASN A 109 -0.69 6.44 -9.26
CA ASN A 109 -2.01 7.07 -9.18
C ASN A 109 -2.09 8.36 -10.02
N GLU A 110 -1.03 9.17 -10.07
CA GLU A 110 -0.95 10.32 -10.99
C GLU A 110 -1.16 9.88 -12.44
N ALA A 111 -0.45 8.84 -12.87
CA ALA A 111 -0.58 8.28 -14.21
C ALA A 111 -2.00 7.76 -14.46
N ALA A 112 -2.59 7.06 -13.50
CA ALA A 112 -3.96 6.53 -13.60
C ALA A 112 -5.00 7.64 -13.76
N LEU A 113 -4.92 8.70 -12.95
CA LEU A 113 -5.83 9.83 -13.00
C LEU A 113 -5.67 10.65 -14.29
N LYS A 114 -4.43 10.88 -14.74
CA LYS A 114 -4.14 11.55 -16.00
C LYS A 114 -4.66 10.75 -17.19
N LEU A 115 -4.43 9.45 -17.21
CA LEU A 115 -4.95 8.54 -18.24
C LEU A 115 -6.47 8.63 -18.34
N ALA A 116 -7.17 8.52 -17.21
CA ALA A 116 -8.63 8.56 -17.17
C ALA A 116 -9.18 9.90 -17.68
N ARG A 117 -8.57 11.01 -17.25
CA ARG A 117 -8.98 12.35 -17.70
C ARG A 117 -8.71 12.56 -19.19
N LYS A 118 -7.54 12.15 -19.68
CA LYS A 118 -7.23 12.24 -21.10
C LYS A 118 -8.13 11.37 -21.96
N TYR A 119 -8.37 10.13 -21.53
CA TYR A 119 -9.29 9.24 -22.23
C TYR A 119 -10.70 9.86 -22.36
N ALA A 120 -11.22 10.41 -21.28
CA ALA A 120 -12.52 11.04 -21.26
C ALA A 120 -12.58 12.29 -22.17
N HIS A 121 -11.54 13.14 -22.12
CA HIS A 121 -11.45 14.33 -22.97
C HIS A 121 -11.41 13.97 -24.46
N ASP A 122 -10.59 12.99 -24.81
CA ASP A 122 -10.43 12.58 -26.22
C ASP A 122 -11.70 11.91 -26.77
N LYS A 123 -12.44 11.17 -25.94
CA LYS A 123 -13.62 10.42 -26.38
C LYS A 123 -14.93 11.19 -26.24
N PHE A 124 -15.07 12.04 -25.24
CA PHE A 124 -16.35 12.65 -24.86
C PHE A 124 -16.31 14.18 -24.73
N GLY A 125 -15.10 14.77 -24.66
CA GLY A 125 -14.93 16.22 -24.54
C GLY A 125 -14.42 16.65 -23.15
N THR A 126 -13.94 17.91 -23.10
CA THR A 126 -13.27 18.47 -21.90
C THR A 126 -14.21 18.69 -20.69
N HIS A 127 -15.52 18.64 -20.89
CA HIS A 127 -16.51 18.73 -19.81
C HIS A 127 -16.49 17.49 -18.90
N LYS A 128 -15.92 16.37 -19.36
CA LYS A 128 -15.84 15.11 -18.62
C LYS A 128 -14.53 15.03 -17.84
N SER A 129 -14.43 15.82 -16.77
CA SER A 129 -13.22 15.98 -15.95
C SER A 129 -13.39 15.57 -14.49
N GLY A 130 -14.61 15.22 -14.06
CA GLY A 130 -14.93 14.89 -12.68
C GLY A 130 -14.25 13.61 -12.22
N ILE A 131 -13.72 13.64 -11.00
CA ILE A 131 -13.14 12.48 -10.33
C ILE A 131 -13.94 12.24 -9.05
N VAL A 132 -14.38 11.01 -8.84
CA VAL A 132 -15.01 10.58 -7.59
C VAL A 132 -14.03 9.71 -6.82
N ALA A 133 -13.78 10.08 -5.59
CA ALA A 133 -12.96 9.37 -4.63
C ALA A 133 -13.77 9.19 -3.33
N PHE A 134 -13.15 8.69 -2.26
CA PHE A 134 -13.88 8.37 -1.04
C PHE A 134 -13.21 8.97 0.19
N LYS A 135 -14.02 9.33 1.17
CA LYS A 135 -13.55 9.81 2.47
C LYS A 135 -12.63 8.78 3.11
N ASN A 136 -11.62 9.25 3.80
CA ASN A 136 -10.57 8.47 4.46
C ASN A 136 -9.63 7.72 3.50
N ALA A 137 -9.77 7.86 2.19
CA ALA A 137 -8.86 7.28 1.22
C ALA A 137 -7.45 7.88 1.31
N PHE A 138 -6.47 7.09 0.93
CA PHE A 138 -5.08 7.53 0.75
C PHE A 138 -4.56 7.09 -0.61
N HIS A 139 -4.17 8.06 -1.46
CA HIS A 139 -3.67 7.80 -2.82
C HIS A 139 -2.29 8.37 -3.09
N GLY A 140 -1.66 9.02 -2.10
CA GLY A 140 -0.33 9.61 -2.20
C GLY A 140 -0.29 11.04 -1.65
N ARG A 141 0.89 11.66 -1.77
CA ARG A 141 1.18 13.01 -1.23
C ARG A 141 1.51 14.05 -2.31
N THR A 142 1.50 13.70 -3.58
CA THR A 142 1.59 14.68 -4.67
C THR A 142 0.31 15.50 -4.73
N LEU A 143 0.34 16.70 -5.31
CA LEU A 143 -0.79 17.62 -5.21
C LEU A 143 -2.08 17.02 -5.78
N PHE A 144 -2.01 16.28 -6.89
CA PHE A 144 -3.21 15.65 -7.46
C PHE A 144 -3.67 14.44 -6.62
N THR A 145 -2.77 13.58 -6.21
CA THR A 145 -3.12 12.38 -5.43
C THR A 145 -3.57 12.71 -4.01
N VAL A 146 -2.98 13.71 -3.35
CA VAL A 146 -3.41 14.15 -2.03
C VAL A 146 -4.79 14.81 -2.09
N SER A 147 -5.12 15.42 -3.22
CA SER A 147 -6.44 16.03 -3.47
C SER A 147 -7.51 14.97 -3.74
N ALA A 148 -7.17 13.86 -4.39
CA ALA A 148 -8.03 12.69 -4.54
C ALA A 148 -8.17 11.93 -3.23
N GLY A 149 -7.17 11.98 -2.34
CA GLY A 149 -7.25 11.42 -0.99
C GLY A 149 -8.40 12.03 -0.18
N GLY A 150 -8.94 11.24 0.73
CA GLY A 150 -10.12 11.63 1.52
C GLY A 150 -9.80 12.14 2.92
N GLN A 151 -8.58 12.63 3.14
CA GLN A 151 -8.11 13.12 4.44
C GLN A 151 -7.74 14.61 4.34
N PRO A 152 -8.66 15.54 4.66
CA PRO A 152 -8.45 16.98 4.49
C PRO A 152 -7.22 17.53 5.22
N SER A 153 -6.83 16.93 6.34
CA SER A 153 -5.61 17.30 7.08
C SER A 153 -4.33 17.20 6.25
N TYR A 154 -4.33 16.41 5.19
CA TYR A 154 -3.16 16.25 4.32
C TYR A 154 -3.15 17.22 3.13
N SER A 155 -4.29 17.82 2.78
CA SER A 155 -4.45 18.61 1.56
C SER A 155 -4.77 20.08 1.79
N GLN A 156 -5.47 20.42 2.87
CA GLN A 156 -6.04 21.76 3.07
C GLN A 156 -5.00 22.89 3.06
N ASP A 157 -3.81 22.65 3.56
CA ASP A 157 -2.73 23.66 3.63
C ASP A 157 -2.09 23.96 2.26
N PHE A 158 -2.45 23.21 1.22
CA PHE A 158 -1.87 23.33 -0.12
C PHE A 158 -2.85 23.87 -1.17
N ALA A 159 -3.96 24.44 -0.73
CA ALA A 159 -4.92 25.05 -1.64
C ALA A 159 -4.29 26.20 -2.46
N PRO A 160 -4.71 26.47 -3.74
CA PRO A 160 -5.84 25.83 -4.41
C PRO A 160 -5.54 24.41 -4.89
N LEU A 161 -6.47 23.50 -4.67
CA LEU A 161 -6.35 22.12 -5.10
C LEU A 161 -6.84 21.94 -6.54
N PRO A 162 -6.40 20.89 -7.27
CA PRO A 162 -7.00 20.54 -8.54
C PRO A 162 -8.53 20.46 -8.44
N PRO A 163 -9.27 21.08 -9.37
CA PRO A 163 -10.74 21.10 -9.33
C PRO A 163 -11.37 19.77 -9.75
N ASP A 164 -12.69 19.69 -9.59
CA ASP A 164 -13.53 18.59 -10.06
C ASP A 164 -13.29 17.23 -9.36
N ILE A 165 -12.83 17.27 -8.11
CA ILE A 165 -12.68 16.07 -7.26
C ILE A 165 -13.77 16.10 -6.20
N ARG A 166 -14.55 15.03 -6.12
CA ARG A 166 -15.66 14.88 -5.15
C ARG A 166 -15.46 13.60 -4.34
N HIS A 167 -15.83 13.65 -3.06
CA HIS A 167 -15.63 12.54 -2.13
C HIS A 167 -16.96 11.99 -1.63
N GLY A 168 -17.20 10.72 -1.94
CA GLY A 168 -18.30 9.93 -1.39
C GLY A 168 -17.94 9.22 -0.10
N ILE A 169 -18.88 8.45 0.42
CA ILE A 169 -18.69 7.64 1.62
C ILE A 169 -18.33 6.20 1.19
N TYR A 170 -17.21 5.71 1.70
CA TYR A 170 -16.74 4.36 1.41
C TYR A 170 -17.76 3.31 1.90
N ASN A 171 -18.00 2.28 1.10
CA ASN A 171 -19.02 1.25 1.32
C ASN A 171 -20.48 1.77 1.30
N ASP A 172 -20.71 2.97 0.83
CA ASP A 172 -22.05 3.54 0.63
C ASP A 172 -22.31 3.79 -0.86
N LEU A 173 -22.95 2.83 -1.51
CA LEU A 173 -23.21 2.89 -2.94
C LEU A 173 -24.15 4.03 -3.32
N GLN A 174 -25.10 4.40 -2.46
CA GLN A 174 -25.99 5.52 -2.70
C GLN A 174 -25.20 6.84 -2.76
N SER A 175 -24.30 7.05 -1.81
CA SER A 175 -23.41 8.22 -1.83
C SER A 175 -22.62 8.32 -3.13
N ALA A 176 -22.06 7.19 -3.60
CA ALA A 176 -21.35 7.14 -4.87
C ALA A 176 -22.27 7.44 -6.07
N SER A 177 -23.47 6.87 -6.10
CA SER A 177 -24.44 7.06 -7.20
C SER A 177 -24.90 8.51 -7.34
N GLU A 178 -24.91 9.28 -6.27
CA GLU A 178 -25.26 10.71 -6.28
C GLU A 178 -24.14 11.58 -6.88
N LEU A 179 -22.89 11.10 -6.86
CA LEU A 179 -21.72 11.84 -7.35
C LEU A 179 -21.28 11.44 -8.76
N ILE A 180 -21.49 10.17 -9.13
CA ILE A 180 -21.08 9.64 -10.44
C ILE A 180 -22.16 9.97 -11.48
N ASN A 181 -21.75 10.70 -12.52
CA ASN A 181 -22.64 11.12 -13.61
C ASN A 181 -21.85 11.19 -14.93
N ASP A 182 -22.49 11.68 -15.99
CA ASP A 182 -21.89 11.73 -17.34
C ASP A 182 -20.70 12.69 -17.45
N THR A 183 -20.46 13.56 -16.44
CA THR A 183 -19.27 14.41 -16.38
C THR A 183 -18.11 13.77 -15.60
N THR A 184 -18.32 12.60 -15.04
CA THR A 184 -17.29 11.86 -14.29
C THR A 184 -16.35 11.14 -15.25
N CYS A 185 -15.04 11.44 -15.20
CA CYS A 185 -14.03 10.73 -15.98
C CYS A 185 -13.46 9.51 -15.25
N ALA A 186 -13.41 9.56 -13.93
CA ALA A 186 -12.79 8.49 -13.11
C ALA A 186 -13.48 8.31 -11.78
N VAL A 187 -13.47 7.07 -11.31
CA VAL A 187 -13.73 6.70 -9.92
C VAL A 187 -12.48 5.97 -9.43
N ILE A 188 -11.85 6.48 -8.37
CA ILE A 188 -10.68 5.84 -7.74
C ILE A 188 -11.05 5.30 -6.38
N VAL A 189 -10.72 4.03 -6.13
CA VAL A 189 -11.09 3.33 -4.91
C VAL A 189 -10.01 2.31 -4.52
N GLU A 190 -9.76 2.19 -3.22
CA GLU A 190 -8.97 1.10 -2.67
C GLU A 190 -9.88 -0.12 -2.41
N PRO A 191 -9.56 -1.34 -2.86
CA PRO A 191 -10.34 -2.54 -2.50
C PRO A 191 -10.39 -2.80 -0.98
N MET A 192 -9.39 -2.30 -0.27
CA MET A 192 -9.39 -2.16 1.19
C MET A 192 -8.69 -0.86 1.53
N GLN A 193 -9.34 0.01 2.28
CA GLN A 193 -8.69 1.21 2.78
C GLN A 193 -7.65 0.82 3.84
N GLY A 194 -6.37 1.02 3.54
CA GLY A 194 -5.27 0.70 4.45
C GLY A 194 -5.08 1.79 5.51
N GLU A 195 -4.73 2.99 5.08
CA GLU A 195 -4.53 4.16 5.96
C GLU A 195 -5.84 4.62 6.62
N GLY A 196 -6.96 4.40 5.97
CA GLY A 196 -8.29 4.76 6.47
C GLY A 196 -8.85 3.87 7.57
N GLY A 197 -8.10 2.83 8.02
CA GLY A 197 -8.51 1.99 9.15
C GLY A 197 -8.54 0.49 8.87
N VAL A 198 -7.87 0.01 7.83
CA VAL A 198 -7.90 -1.40 7.41
C VAL A 198 -9.34 -1.87 7.21
N LEU A 199 -10.05 -1.17 6.34
CA LEU A 199 -11.46 -1.39 6.08
C LEU A 199 -11.66 -2.03 4.71
N PRO A 200 -12.00 -3.34 4.63
CA PRO A 200 -12.30 -4.00 3.37
C PRO A 200 -13.55 -3.42 2.70
N ALA A 201 -13.52 -3.30 1.38
CA ALA A 201 -14.72 -3.00 0.62
C ALA A 201 -15.72 -4.14 0.73
N GLN A 202 -17.00 -3.79 0.75
CA GLN A 202 -18.07 -4.75 0.53
C GLN A 202 -18.12 -5.11 -0.97
N LYS A 203 -18.30 -6.38 -1.29
CA LYS A 203 -18.36 -6.83 -2.68
C LYS A 203 -19.43 -6.09 -3.49
N ALA A 204 -20.61 -5.92 -2.92
CA ALA A 204 -21.72 -5.19 -3.56
C ALA A 204 -21.34 -3.73 -3.87
N PHE A 205 -20.54 -3.09 -3.03
CA PHE A 205 -20.05 -1.74 -3.27
C PHE A 205 -19.15 -1.67 -4.52
N LEU A 206 -18.15 -2.55 -4.62
CA LEU A 206 -17.28 -2.59 -5.79
C LEU A 206 -18.02 -2.99 -7.08
N GLN A 207 -18.93 -3.95 -6.99
CA GLN A 207 -19.80 -4.31 -8.13
C GLN A 207 -20.65 -3.13 -8.58
N GLY A 208 -21.25 -2.41 -7.64
CA GLY A 208 -22.05 -1.22 -7.92
C GLY A 208 -21.23 -0.09 -8.55
N LEU A 209 -19.99 0.13 -8.09
CA LEU A 209 -19.07 1.09 -8.74
C LEU A 209 -18.74 0.67 -10.16
N ARG A 210 -18.53 -0.62 -10.42
CA ARG A 210 -18.29 -1.13 -11.78
C ARG A 210 -19.48 -0.82 -12.69
N GLU A 211 -20.69 -1.10 -12.24
CA GLU A 211 -21.92 -0.84 -13.00
C GLU A 211 -22.13 0.65 -13.26
N LEU A 212 -21.89 1.52 -12.26
CA LEU A 212 -22.02 2.97 -12.40
C LEU A 212 -20.98 3.52 -13.39
N CYS A 213 -19.74 3.05 -13.32
CA CYS A 213 -18.69 3.46 -14.26
C CYS A 213 -19.03 3.03 -15.69
N ASP A 214 -19.52 1.82 -15.88
CA ASP A 214 -19.94 1.35 -17.21
C ASP A 214 -21.10 2.17 -17.77
N ARG A 215 -22.09 2.48 -16.93
CA ARG A 215 -23.26 3.29 -17.33
C ARG A 215 -22.88 4.71 -17.76
N HIS A 216 -21.95 5.34 -17.06
CA HIS A 216 -21.55 6.73 -17.26
C HIS A 216 -20.26 6.90 -18.06
N ASN A 217 -19.68 5.82 -18.58
CA ASN A 217 -18.39 5.82 -19.29
C ASN A 217 -17.26 6.45 -18.46
N ALA A 218 -17.27 6.22 -17.16
CA ALA A 218 -16.17 6.59 -16.26
C ALA A 218 -15.15 5.45 -16.16
N VAL A 219 -13.88 5.80 -15.98
CA VAL A 219 -12.80 4.84 -15.79
C VAL A 219 -12.78 4.41 -14.32
N LEU A 220 -12.89 3.11 -14.06
CA LEU A 220 -12.75 2.57 -12.70
C LEU A 220 -11.28 2.26 -12.41
N ILE A 221 -10.71 2.97 -11.44
CA ILE A 221 -9.33 2.81 -10.99
C ILE A 221 -9.35 2.11 -9.64
N PHE A 222 -8.69 0.95 -9.56
CA PHE A 222 -8.38 0.34 -8.27
C PHE A 222 -6.98 0.72 -7.85
N ASP A 223 -6.88 1.44 -6.73
CA ASP A 223 -5.61 1.66 -6.04
C ASP A 223 -5.28 0.40 -5.24
N GLU A 224 -4.40 -0.41 -5.79
CA GLU A 224 -3.88 -1.60 -5.13
C GLU A 224 -2.41 -1.44 -4.69
N VAL A 225 -2.02 -0.22 -4.38
CA VAL A 225 -0.67 0.08 -3.88
C VAL A 225 -0.40 -0.68 -2.57
N GLN A 226 -1.38 -0.77 -1.68
CA GLN A 226 -1.22 -1.49 -0.41
C GLN A 226 -1.79 -2.92 -0.46
N THR A 227 -2.86 -3.16 -1.18
CA THR A 227 -3.53 -4.47 -1.24
C THR A 227 -2.90 -5.44 -2.23
N GLY A 228 -2.07 -4.97 -3.15
CA GLY A 228 -1.52 -5.77 -4.22
C GLY A 228 -0.35 -6.65 -3.84
N VAL A 229 0.09 -7.44 -4.81
CA VAL A 229 1.27 -8.31 -4.76
C VAL A 229 1.20 -9.30 -3.60
N GLY A 230 0.06 -9.99 -3.49
CA GLY A 230 -0.12 -11.10 -2.56
C GLY A 230 -0.60 -10.73 -1.16
N ARG A 231 -0.66 -9.44 -0.80
CA ARG A 231 -0.98 -8.97 0.56
C ARG A 231 -2.30 -9.53 1.09
N THR A 232 -3.31 -9.68 0.23
CA THR A 232 -4.65 -10.17 0.62
C THR A 232 -4.84 -11.68 0.46
N GLY A 233 -3.82 -12.40 -0.03
CA GLY A 233 -3.90 -13.84 -0.34
C GLY A 233 -4.26 -14.15 -1.79
N GLU A 234 -4.55 -13.14 -2.58
CA GLU A 234 -4.56 -13.16 -4.04
C GLU A 234 -3.45 -12.26 -4.57
N LEU A 235 -3.03 -12.42 -5.82
CA LEU A 235 -1.97 -11.55 -6.36
C LEU A 235 -2.41 -10.07 -6.31
N TYR A 236 -3.65 -9.79 -6.70
CA TYR A 236 -4.30 -8.50 -6.51
C TYR A 236 -5.70 -8.69 -5.94
N ALA A 237 -6.14 -7.77 -5.08
CA ALA A 237 -7.41 -7.89 -4.35
C ALA A 237 -8.64 -7.91 -5.30
N TYR A 238 -8.56 -7.33 -6.50
CA TYR A 238 -9.67 -7.40 -7.46
C TYR A 238 -10.03 -8.86 -7.81
N MET A 239 -9.06 -9.77 -7.76
CA MET A 239 -9.29 -11.20 -8.01
C MET A 239 -10.12 -11.85 -6.90
N HIS A 240 -9.94 -11.39 -5.66
CA HIS A 240 -10.76 -11.81 -4.53
C HIS A 240 -12.22 -11.39 -4.69
N TYR A 241 -12.45 -10.16 -5.16
CA TYR A 241 -13.79 -9.61 -5.32
C TYR A 241 -14.50 -10.05 -6.61
N GLY A 242 -13.75 -10.54 -7.60
CA GLY A 242 -14.31 -10.85 -8.92
C GLY A 242 -14.80 -9.60 -9.68
N VAL A 243 -14.24 -8.44 -9.38
CA VAL A 243 -14.54 -7.16 -10.03
C VAL A 243 -13.26 -6.63 -10.67
N THR A 244 -13.25 -6.53 -12.01
CA THR A 244 -12.07 -6.09 -12.76
C THR A 244 -12.13 -4.58 -12.99
N PRO A 245 -11.10 -3.82 -12.56
CA PRO A 245 -11.01 -2.40 -12.86
C PRO A 245 -10.58 -2.15 -14.31
N ASP A 246 -10.69 -0.91 -14.76
CA ASP A 246 -10.14 -0.47 -16.05
C ASP A 246 -8.65 -0.14 -15.93
N VAL A 247 -8.25 0.39 -14.77
CA VAL A 247 -6.89 0.77 -14.44
C VAL A 247 -6.57 0.33 -13.02
N LEU A 248 -5.36 -0.19 -12.82
CA LEU A 248 -4.87 -0.61 -11.52
C LEU A 248 -3.53 0.06 -11.23
N SER A 249 -3.38 0.65 -10.05
CA SER A 249 -2.10 1.14 -9.56
C SER A 249 -1.50 0.18 -8.54
N THR A 250 -0.19 -0.03 -8.62
CA THR A 250 0.57 -0.93 -7.75
C THR A 250 1.94 -0.34 -7.44
N ALA A 251 2.46 -0.64 -6.26
CA ALA A 251 3.79 -0.21 -5.79
C ALA A 251 4.17 -1.05 -4.56
N LYS A 252 4.78 -0.44 -3.55
CA LYS A 252 5.10 -1.08 -2.25
C LYS A 252 5.68 -2.49 -2.41
N ALA A 253 4.89 -3.51 -2.13
CA ALA A 253 5.32 -4.91 -2.20
C ALA A 253 5.85 -5.33 -3.58
N LEU A 254 5.49 -4.63 -4.65
CA LEU A 254 6.01 -4.90 -6.00
C LEU A 254 7.53 -4.87 -6.04
N GLY A 255 8.16 -3.97 -5.29
CA GLY A 255 9.62 -3.87 -5.18
C GLY A 255 10.22 -4.61 -3.99
N GLY A 256 9.37 -5.08 -3.06
CA GLY A 256 9.85 -5.78 -1.87
C GLY A 256 10.80 -4.99 -0.97
N GLY A 257 10.82 -3.67 -1.10
CA GLY A 257 11.73 -2.74 -0.43
C GLY A 257 12.47 -1.82 -1.40
N PHE A 258 12.59 -2.19 -2.67
CA PHE A 258 13.16 -1.32 -3.71
C PHE A 258 12.06 -0.42 -4.31
N PRO A 259 12.31 0.90 -4.48
CA PRO A 259 11.29 1.83 -4.98
C PRO A 259 10.86 1.51 -6.41
N ILE A 260 9.59 1.21 -6.60
CA ILE A 260 8.94 1.00 -7.89
C ILE A 260 7.44 1.17 -7.75
N GLY A 261 6.81 1.69 -8.80
CA GLY A 261 5.38 1.68 -8.99
C GLY A 261 5.02 1.33 -10.42
N ALA A 262 3.78 0.97 -10.66
CA ALA A 262 3.27 0.71 -12.00
C ALA A 262 1.78 1.04 -12.10
N THR A 263 1.39 1.44 -13.31
CA THR A 263 0.00 1.62 -13.70
C THR A 263 -0.31 0.61 -14.79
N LEU A 264 -1.30 -0.23 -14.55
CA LEU A 264 -1.72 -1.34 -15.41
C LEU A 264 -3.07 -1.00 -16.04
N THR A 265 -3.22 -1.24 -17.34
CA THR A 265 -4.49 -1.02 -18.03
C THR A 265 -4.58 -1.86 -19.29
N THR A 266 -5.70 -1.74 -20.01
CA THR A 266 -5.92 -2.40 -21.30
C THR A 266 -5.58 -1.48 -22.47
N ASP A 267 -5.46 -2.03 -23.67
CA ASP A 267 -5.21 -1.27 -24.90
C ASP A 267 -6.24 -0.17 -25.13
N LYS A 268 -7.50 -0.44 -24.77
CA LYS A 268 -8.60 0.54 -24.88
C LYS A 268 -8.25 1.88 -24.26
N PHE A 269 -7.70 1.88 -23.06
CA PHE A 269 -7.36 3.11 -22.34
C PHE A 269 -5.94 3.57 -22.63
N ALA A 270 -4.99 2.64 -22.75
CA ALA A 270 -3.60 2.96 -23.01
C ALA A 270 -3.39 3.70 -24.34
N SER A 271 -4.24 3.48 -25.32
CA SER A 271 -4.14 4.06 -26.67
C SER A 271 -4.12 5.60 -26.71
N VAL A 272 -4.67 6.26 -25.69
CA VAL A 272 -4.67 7.74 -25.61
C VAL A 272 -3.36 8.30 -25.06
N MET A 273 -2.54 7.47 -24.41
CA MET A 273 -1.26 7.86 -23.85
C MET A 273 -0.15 7.68 -24.89
N THR A 274 0.00 8.67 -25.73
CA THR A 274 0.97 8.70 -26.82
C THR A 274 2.26 9.36 -26.41
N VAL A 275 3.29 9.32 -27.28
CA VAL A 275 4.60 9.90 -27.02
C VAL A 275 4.48 11.37 -26.61
N GLY A 276 5.07 11.72 -25.47
CA GLY A 276 5.10 13.08 -24.92
C GLY A 276 3.93 13.42 -23.99
N THR A 277 2.91 12.57 -23.82
CA THR A 277 1.76 12.86 -22.96
C THR A 277 2.05 12.70 -21.48
N HIS A 278 2.96 11.83 -21.12
CA HIS A 278 3.40 11.57 -19.75
C HIS A 278 4.82 11.00 -19.75
N GLY A 279 5.49 11.01 -18.61
CA GLY A 279 6.85 10.49 -18.52
C GLY A 279 7.38 10.44 -17.10
N THR A 280 8.55 9.84 -16.98
CA THR A 280 9.33 9.71 -15.77
C THR A 280 10.80 9.50 -16.13
N THR A 281 11.71 10.02 -15.32
CA THR A 281 13.14 9.80 -15.57
C THR A 281 13.57 8.39 -15.15
N TYR A 282 13.24 7.96 -13.94
CA TYR A 282 13.72 6.68 -13.36
C TYR A 282 12.77 5.51 -13.50
N GLY A 283 11.49 5.78 -13.78
CA GLY A 283 10.50 4.71 -13.88
C GLY A 283 10.85 3.68 -14.95
N GLY A 284 10.83 2.42 -14.60
CA GLY A 284 11.24 1.32 -15.46
C GLY A 284 12.75 1.07 -15.47
N ASN A 285 13.52 1.65 -14.54
CA ASN A 285 14.97 1.40 -14.47
C ASN A 285 15.24 -0.10 -14.22
N PRO A 286 16.37 -0.60 -14.75
CA PRO A 286 16.65 -2.04 -14.70
C PRO A 286 16.88 -2.61 -13.30
N LEU A 287 17.35 -1.80 -12.35
CA LEU A 287 17.51 -2.27 -10.96
C LEU A 287 16.17 -2.58 -10.32
N ALA A 288 15.24 -1.63 -10.36
CA ALA A 288 13.90 -1.78 -9.79
C ALA A 288 13.14 -2.93 -10.46
N THR A 289 13.17 -3.00 -11.78
CA THR A 289 12.42 -4.01 -12.55
C THR A 289 13.02 -5.41 -12.42
N ALA A 290 14.33 -5.55 -12.28
CA ALA A 290 14.97 -6.84 -11.99
C ALA A 290 14.55 -7.37 -10.61
N VAL A 291 14.58 -6.52 -9.59
CA VAL A 291 14.14 -6.90 -8.23
C VAL A 291 12.64 -7.24 -8.21
N ALA A 292 11.79 -6.41 -8.80
CA ALA A 292 10.35 -6.65 -8.84
C ALA A 292 9.98 -7.91 -9.63
N GLY A 293 10.70 -8.23 -10.69
CA GLY A 293 10.53 -9.49 -11.41
C GLY A 293 10.74 -10.71 -10.51
N GLN A 294 11.77 -10.67 -9.68
CA GLN A 294 12.06 -11.73 -8.70
C GLN A 294 10.98 -11.77 -7.60
N VAL A 295 10.49 -10.63 -7.15
CA VAL A 295 9.36 -10.57 -6.19
C VAL A 295 8.15 -11.33 -6.74
N LEU A 296 7.75 -11.06 -7.98
CA LEU A 296 6.59 -11.73 -8.60
C LEU A 296 6.82 -13.23 -8.76
N ASP A 297 8.02 -13.65 -9.15
CA ASP A 297 8.33 -15.07 -9.32
C ASP A 297 8.17 -15.84 -8.00
N ILE A 298 8.49 -15.22 -6.87
CA ILE A 298 8.35 -15.85 -5.55
C ILE A 298 6.92 -15.79 -5.05
N ILE A 299 6.28 -14.62 -5.12
CA ILE A 299 4.98 -14.38 -4.50
C ILE A 299 3.84 -14.99 -5.31
N ASN A 300 3.90 -14.89 -6.65
CA ASN A 300 2.83 -15.39 -7.51
C ASN A 300 2.90 -16.91 -7.67
N THR A 301 2.85 -17.62 -6.56
CA THR A 301 2.82 -19.08 -6.49
C THR A 301 1.69 -19.52 -5.57
N PRO A 302 1.04 -20.68 -5.83
CA PRO A 302 0.00 -21.21 -4.94
C PRO A 302 0.47 -21.38 -3.51
N GLU A 303 1.73 -21.76 -3.28
CA GLU A 303 2.31 -21.94 -1.96
C GLU A 303 2.31 -20.65 -1.15
N VAL A 304 2.82 -19.57 -1.70
CA VAL A 304 2.88 -18.27 -0.99
C VAL A 304 1.50 -17.70 -0.79
N LEU A 305 0.66 -17.67 -1.82
CA LEU A 305 -0.68 -17.07 -1.75
C LEU A 305 -1.61 -17.82 -0.76
N LYS A 306 -1.58 -19.15 -0.77
CA LYS A 306 -2.29 -19.95 0.25
C LYS A 306 -1.68 -19.76 1.64
N GLY A 307 -0.36 -19.65 1.72
CA GLY A 307 0.35 -19.38 2.96
C GLY A 307 -0.04 -18.05 3.60
N VAL A 308 -0.35 -17.01 2.81
CA VAL A 308 -0.88 -15.73 3.31
C VAL A 308 -2.21 -15.94 4.03
N LYS A 309 -3.11 -16.72 3.46
CA LYS A 309 -4.41 -17.05 4.08
C LYS A 309 -4.23 -17.85 5.38
N GLN A 310 -3.30 -18.79 5.40
CA GLN A 310 -2.95 -19.55 6.59
C GLN A 310 -2.39 -18.66 7.70
N ARG A 311 -1.49 -17.74 7.35
CA ARG A 311 -0.88 -16.80 8.31
C ARG A 311 -1.89 -15.79 8.84
N HIS A 312 -2.86 -15.40 8.04
CA HIS A 312 -4.00 -14.61 8.51
C HIS A 312 -4.71 -15.29 9.68
N GLU A 313 -5.00 -16.58 9.56
CA GLU A 313 -5.65 -17.36 10.65
C GLU A 313 -4.79 -17.38 11.92
N TRP A 314 -3.46 -17.53 11.81
CA TRP A 314 -2.58 -17.47 12.97
C TRP A 314 -2.64 -16.12 13.69
N PHE A 315 -2.66 -15.02 12.92
CA PHE A 315 -2.79 -13.68 13.50
C PHE A 315 -4.14 -13.48 14.17
N VAL A 316 -5.21 -13.80 13.49
CA VAL A 316 -6.59 -13.58 14.00
C VAL A 316 -6.85 -14.40 15.25
N GLU A 317 -6.47 -15.66 15.28
CA GLU A 317 -6.61 -16.52 16.45
C GLU A 317 -5.90 -15.94 17.68
N ARG A 318 -4.63 -15.58 17.51
CA ARG A 318 -3.81 -15.06 18.61
C ARG A 318 -4.25 -13.66 19.05
N LEU A 319 -4.63 -12.80 18.12
CA LEU A 319 -5.17 -11.47 18.44
C LEU A 319 -6.49 -11.53 19.18
N ASN A 320 -7.37 -12.48 18.84
CA ASN A 320 -8.58 -12.75 19.59
C ASN A 320 -8.28 -13.25 21.00
N ALA A 321 -7.28 -14.11 21.17
CA ALA A 321 -6.86 -14.57 22.50
C ALA A 321 -6.31 -13.40 23.36
N ILE A 322 -5.55 -12.49 22.77
CA ILE A 322 -5.09 -11.26 23.44
C ILE A 322 -6.29 -10.40 23.83
N ASN A 323 -7.22 -10.21 22.91
CA ASN A 323 -8.41 -9.39 23.15
C ASN A 323 -9.32 -9.98 24.25
N SER A 324 -9.45 -11.29 24.34
CA SER A 324 -10.21 -11.96 25.41
C SER A 324 -9.69 -11.62 26.81
N LYS A 325 -8.39 -11.36 26.94
CA LYS A 325 -7.75 -10.98 28.22
C LYS A 325 -7.77 -9.47 28.45
N THR A 326 -7.64 -8.68 27.40
CA THR A 326 -7.42 -7.24 27.52
C THR A 326 -8.68 -6.41 27.28
N GLY A 327 -9.58 -6.85 26.41
CA GLY A 327 -10.77 -6.09 26.04
C GLY A 327 -10.51 -4.78 25.31
N LEU A 328 -9.32 -4.63 24.69
CA LEU A 328 -8.93 -3.38 24.03
C LEU A 328 -9.63 -3.15 22.69
N PHE A 329 -9.95 -4.24 21.97
CA PHE A 329 -10.40 -4.16 20.60
C PHE A 329 -11.88 -4.51 20.48
N LYS A 330 -12.64 -3.66 19.79
CA LYS A 330 -14.04 -3.96 19.43
C LYS A 330 -14.14 -4.84 18.20
N GLU A 331 -13.14 -4.81 17.31
CA GLU A 331 -13.11 -5.57 16.07
C GLU A 331 -11.67 -5.85 15.64
N ILE A 332 -11.46 -7.06 15.14
CA ILE A 332 -10.24 -7.48 14.44
C ILE A 332 -10.67 -7.85 13.03
N ARG A 333 -10.16 -7.15 12.03
CA ARG A 333 -10.59 -7.25 10.63
C ARG A 333 -9.44 -7.16 9.64
N GLY A 334 -9.71 -7.44 8.39
CA GLY A 334 -8.78 -7.30 7.27
C GLY A 334 -8.83 -8.50 6.34
N LEU A 335 -8.00 -8.46 5.31
CA LEU A 335 -7.81 -9.53 4.34
C LEU A 335 -6.34 -9.93 4.30
N GLY A 336 -6.08 -11.23 4.29
CA GLY A 336 -4.72 -11.74 4.25
C GLY A 336 -3.84 -11.19 5.37
N LEU A 337 -2.67 -10.68 5.02
CA LEU A 337 -1.74 -10.09 5.97
C LEU A 337 -1.77 -8.55 5.96
N LEU A 338 -2.95 -8.01 5.89
CA LEU A 338 -3.28 -6.63 6.22
C LEU A 338 -4.43 -6.67 7.21
N ILE A 339 -4.09 -6.52 8.51
CA ILE A 339 -4.99 -6.75 9.63
C ILE A 339 -5.06 -5.50 10.48
N GLY A 340 -6.26 -5.10 10.86
CA GLY A 340 -6.53 -3.97 11.75
C GLY A 340 -7.25 -4.41 13.01
N CYS A 341 -6.79 -3.90 14.15
CA CYS A 341 -7.43 -4.05 15.44
C CYS A 341 -8.01 -2.70 15.85
N GLU A 342 -9.31 -2.52 15.75
CA GLU A 342 -9.99 -1.27 16.10
C GLU A 342 -10.26 -1.21 17.60
N LEU A 343 -9.86 -0.12 18.24
CA LEU A 343 -10.02 0.08 19.67
C LEU A 343 -11.49 0.29 20.06
N THR A 344 -11.84 -0.17 21.28
CA THR A 344 -13.12 0.16 21.91
C THR A 344 -13.18 1.67 22.25
N ALA A 345 -14.38 2.17 22.55
CA ALA A 345 -14.59 3.58 22.91
C ALA A 345 -13.77 3.97 24.16
N GLU A 346 -13.58 3.05 25.11
CA GLU A 346 -12.79 3.26 26.32
C GLU A 346 -11.31 3.57 26.00
N PHE A 347 -10.76 2.97 24.96
CA PHE A 347 -9.37 3.13 24.56
C PHE A 347 -9.20 4.02 23.31
N ALA A 348 -10.24 4.76 22.93
CA ALA A 348 -10.18 5.64 21.76
C ALA A 348 -8.96 6.59 21.82
N GLY A 349 -8.28 6.74 20.68
CA GLY A 349 -7.09 7.60 20.56
C GLY A 349 -5.78 6.95 20.98
N LYS A 350 -5.79 5.72 21.53
CA LYS A 350 -4.58 5.08 22.10
C LYS A 350 -3.80 4.17 21.14
N ALA A 351 -4.12 4.13 19.86
CA ALA A 351 -3.39 3.27 18.92
C ALA A 351 -1.88 3.60 18.88
N LYS A 352 -1.53 4.88 18.88
CA LYS A 352 -0.13 5.32 18.93
C LYS A 352 0.59 4.87 20.21
N LEU A 353 -0.09 4.96 21.35
CA LEU A 353 0.46 4.49 22.63
C LEU A 353 0.74 2.98 22.58
N ILE A 354 -0.19 2.19 22.07
CA ILE A 354 0.01 0.74 21.91
C ILE A 354 1.20 0.45 21.00
N SER A 355 1.35 1.15 19.89
CA SER A 355 2.50 1.02 18.98
C SER A 355 3.82 1.34 19.68
N GLN A 356 3.86 2.38 20.51
CA GLN A 356 5.04 2.77 21.26
C GLN A 356 5.39 1.73 22.34
N GLU A 357 4.42 1.24 23.10
CA GLU A 357 4.64 0.18 24.09
C GLU A 357 5.07 -1.14 23.44
N ALA A 358 4.52 -1.45 22.25
CA ALA A 358 4.95 -2.60 21.44
C ALA A 358 6.44 -2.51 21.06
N ALA A 359 6.90 -1.34 20.62
CA ALA A 359 8.30 -1.12 20.28
C ALA A 359 9.23 -1.30 21.49
N LYS A 360 8.81 -0.89 22.69
CA LYS A 360 9.60 -1.09 23.92
C LYS A 360 9.85 -2.56 24.22
N VAL A 361 8.90 -3.42 23.90
CA VAL A 361 9.01 -4.87 24.11
C VAL A 361 9.50 -5.64 22.86
N GLY A 362 9.93 -4.94 21.83
CA GLY A 362 10.59 -5.53 20.67
C GLY A 362 9.64 -6.04 19.58
N VAL A 363 8.52 -5.38 19.35
CA VAL A 363 7.67 -5.61 18.19
C VAL A 363 7.24 -4.31 17.54
N MET A 364 7.36 -4.26 16.21
CA MET A 364 6.98 -3.09 15.43
C MET A 364 5.61 -3.33 14.80
N VAL A 365 4.68 -2.42 15.05
CA VAL A 365 3.36 -2.40 14.42
C VAL A 365 3.10 -1.01 13.82
N LEU A 366 2.10 -0.93 12.95
CA LEU A 366 1.61 0.32 12.37
C LEU A 366 0.34 0.78 13.09
N ILE A 367 -0.08 1.97 12.73
CA ILE A 367 -1.42 2.47 13.06
C ILE A 367 -2.13 2.89 11.77
N ALA A 368 -3.45 2.91 11.81
CA ALA A 368 -4.30 3.48 10.77
C ALA A 368 -5.28 4.44 11.45
N GLY A 369 -4.92 5.73 11.47
CA GLY A 369 -5.60 6.71 12.29
C GLY A 369 -5.36 6.53 13.79
N ALA A 370 -6.17 7.19 14.61
CA ALA A 370 -6.00 7.21 16.07
C ALA A 370 -6.50 5.94 16.77
N ASN A 371 -7.33 5.13 16.09
CA ASN A 371 -8.12 4.08 16.72
C ASN A 371 -7.83 2.66 16.19
N VAL A 372 -6.91 2.48 15.25
CA VAL A 372 -6.62 1.17 14.68
C VAL A 372 -5.14 0.86 14.77
N VAL A 373 -4.79 -0.28 15.38
CA VAL A 373 -3.47 -0.88 15.30
C VAL A 373 -3.43 -1.77 14.07
N ARG A 374 -2.42 -1.61 13.23
CA ARG A 374 -2.31 -2.27 11.92
C ARG A 374 -1.10 -3.19 11.85
N PHE A 375 -1.32 -4.38 11.30
CA PHE A 375 -0.30 -5.40 11.05
C PHE A 375 -0.15 -5.61 9.55
N ALA A 376 1.08 -5.52 9.06
CA ALA A 376 1.44 -5.76 7.66
C ALA A 376 2.79 -6.50 7.57
N PRO A 377 2.89 -7.71 8.14
CA PRO A 377 4.14 -8.48 8.17
C PRO A 377 4.56 -8.95 6.79
N ALA A 378 5.78 -9.50 6.69
CA ALA A 378 6.19 -10.23 5.51
C ALA A 378 5.20 -11.37 5.20
N LEU A 379 4.93 -11.60 3.91
CA LEU A 379 3.98 -12.62 3.47
C LEU A 379 4.44 -14.05 3.81
N ILE A 380 5.74 -14.21 4.03
CA ILE A 380 6.39 -15.48 4.36
C ILE A 380 6.81 -15.57 5.84
N VAL A 381 6.30 -14.68 6.69
CA VAL A 381 6.59 -14.70 8.13
C VAL A 381 6.35 -16.09 8.72
N SER A 382 7.28 -16.59 9.53
CA SER A 382 7.17 -17.92 10.14
C SER A 382 6.16 -17.94 11.29
N GLU A 383 5.64 -19.12 11.60
CA GLU A 383 4.76 -19.30 12.75
C GLU A 383 5.45 -18.92 14.08
N GLU A 384 6.73 -19.25 14.22
CA GLU A 384 7.55 -18.88 15.38
C GLU A 384 7.64 -17.34 15.51
N GLU A 385 7.89 -16.63 14.41
CA GLU A 385 7.96 -15.17 14.41
C GLU A 385 6.60 -14.53 14.73
N VAL A 386 5.51 -15.09 14.21
CA VAL A 386 4.15 -14.67 14.56
C VAL A 386 3.90 -14.85 16.05
N GLN A 387 4.23 -16.02 16.59
CA GLN A 387 4.06 -16.31 18.01
C GLN A 387 4.91 -15.37 18.88
N THR A 388 6.21 -15.26 18.60
CA THR A 388 7.12 -14.40 19.37
C THR A 388 6.67 -12.94 19.35
N GLY A 389 6.32 -12.43 18.16
CA GLY A 389 5.88 -11.05 18.02
C GLY A 389 4.55 -10.78 18.73
N LEU A 390 3.58 -11.68 18.63
CA LEU A 390 2.29 -11.50 19.28
C LEU A 390 2.34 -11.73 20.79
N ASP A 391 3.24 -12.61 21.29
CA ASP A 391 3.49 -12.72 22.73
C ASP A 391 4.06 -11.39 23.30
N ARG A 392 4.99 -10.75 22.59
CA ARG A 392 5.47 -9.40 22.93
C ARG A 392 4.35 -8.36 22.84
N PHE A 393 3.55 -8.42 21.78
CA PHE A 393 2.42 -7.50 21.61
C PHE A 393 1.39 -7.63 22.72
N ALA A 394 1.14 -8.83 23.23
CA ALA A 394 0.27 -9.07 24.39
C ALA A 394 0.74 -8.30 25.62
N LEU A 395 2.04 -8.30 25.91
CA LEU A 395 2.62 -7.52 27.02
C LEU A 395 2.36 -6.02 26.87
N ALA A 396 2.49 -5.49 25.67
CA ALA A 396 2.18 -4.09 25.39
C ALA A 396 0.69 -3.77 25.62
N CYS A 397 -0.19 -4.65 25.17
CA CYS A 397 -1.64 -4.51 25.37
C CYS A 397 -2.01 -4.55 26.87
N GLU A 398 -1.47 -5.48 27.62
CA GLU A 398 -1.69 -5.59 29.08
C GLU A 398 -1.24 -4.32 29.81
N LYS A 399 -0.10 -3.78 29.42
CA LYS A 399 0.44 -2.54 29.98
C LYS A 399 -0.48 -1.34 29.72
N VAL A 400 -0.97 -1.19 28.51
CA VAL A 400 -1.91 -0.10 28.16
C VAL A 400 -3.24 -0.27 28.91
N LYS A 401 -3.76 -1.51 29.01
CA LYS A 401 -4.97 -1.79 29.79
C LYS A 401 -4.83 -1.40 31.26
N SER A 402 -3.70 -1.69 31.86
CA SER A 402 -3.45 -1.39 33.29
C SER A 402 -3.25 0.11 33.56
N GLY A 403 -3.15 0.95 32.53
CA GLY A 403 -2.91 2.40 32.66
C GLY A 403 -1.50 2.76 33.09
N VAL A 404 -0.58 1.80 33.12
CA VAL A 404 0.83 2.05 33.48
C VAL A 404 1.56 2.60 32.27
N SER A 405 1.63 3.93 32.16
CA SER A 405 2.59 4.60 31.27
C SER A 405 3.95 4.60 31.96
N SER A 406 4.94 4.01 31.34
CA SER A 406 6.34 4.08 31.84
C SER A 406 7.02 5.36 31.35
#